data_63920e138153e32482471dfc8688d551
#
_entry.id   63920e138153e32482471dfc8688d551
#
_cell.length_a   1.000
_cell.length_b   1.000
_cell.length_c   1.000
_cell.angle_alpha   90.00
_cell.angle_beta   90.00
_cell.angle_gamma   90.00
#
_symmetry.space_group_name_H-M   'P 1'
#
loop_
_entity.id
_entity.type
_entity.pdbx_description
1 polymer ?
#
loop_
_entity_poly.entity_id
_entity_poly.type
_entity_poly.pdbx_seq_one_letter_code
_entity_poly.pdbx_strand_id
1 'polypeptide(L)'
;TAYAGTESVLYTVKAREGKTESSYQLPANAPLGYLNIPLNRPEDGTTPSGQNYFYAPNDASIGDVDGDGEYEIILKWDPSNAHDNSHDGYTGEVYVDCYKLSGKLLWRINLGRNIRAGAHYTQFMVFDFDGDGKAEVVMKTADGTVDGTGKVIGDAQADYRNEQGRILTGPEYLTVFNGLTGEAMQTIDYVPVRGDLMGWGDSRGNRSDRFLACVAYLDGIHPSVVMCRGYYTRTVLAAFDWDGKELKQRWVFDSNNPGCKDYAGQGNHNLRVGDVDGDGCDEIIYGSCAIDHNGKGLYTTEMGHGDAIHLTHFDPSRKGLQVWDCHENKRDGSTYRDAATGEVLFQIKDNTDVG
;
A
#
# COMPACT_ATOMS: atom_id res chain seq x y z
N THR A 1 -4.34 -5.08 32.54
CA THR A 1 -4.31 -4.25 33.76
C THR A 1 -4.74 -2.84 33.40
N ALA A 2 -5.73 -2.29 34.09
CA ALA A 2 -6.17 -0.92 33.85
C ALA A 2 -5.07 0.07 34.26
N TYR A 3 -4.71 0.98 33.36
CA TYR A 3 -3.77 2.07 33.64
C TYR A 3 -4.48 3.17 34.48
N ALA A 4 -3.87 3.58 35.59
CA ALA A 4 -4.47 4.57 36.47
C ALA A 4 -4.16 6.04 36.09
N GLY A 5 -3.34 6.30 35.08
CA GLY A 5 -3.05 7.64 34.56
C GLY A 5 -2.02 8.47 35.35
N THR A 6 -1.61 8.07 36.52
CA THR A 6 -0.79 8.89 37.42
C THR A 6 0.70 8.58 37.39
N GLU A 7 1.09 7.43 36.81
CA GLU A 7 2.48 6.97 36.75
C GLU A 7 2.84 6.54 35.36
N SER A 8 4.15 6.55 35.05
CA SER A 8 4.65 5.95 33.82
C SER A 8 4.63 4.42 33.94
N VAL A 9 4.12 3.72 32.92
CA VAL A 9 3.97 2.27 32.92
C VAL A 9 4.68 1.68 31.71
N LEU A 10 5.56 0.71 31.94
CA LEU A 10 6.19 -0.07 30.90
C LEU A 10 5.32 -1.28 30.54
N TYR A 11 4.80 -1.32 29.34
CA TYR A 11 4.18 -2.50 28.76
C TYR A 11 5.22 -3.32 28.01
N THR A 12 5.23 -4.61 28.25
CA THR A 12 6.14 -5.54 27.57
C THR A 12 5.33 -6.67 26.99
N VAL A 13 5.44 -6.89 25.69
CA VAL A 13 4.93 -8.07 25.01
C VAL A 13 6.02 -9.14 25.05
N LYS A 14 5.68 -10.34 25.49
CA LYS A 14 6.59 -11.47 25.55
C LYS A 14 6.02 -12.65 24.79
N ALA A 15 6.86 -13.31 24.01
CA ALA A 15 6.53 -14.60 23.45
C ALA A 15 6.22 -15.64 24.53
N ARG A 16 5.50 -16.68 24.15
CA ARG A 16 5.15 -17.80 25.05
C ARG A 16 6.36 -18.41 25.76
N GLU A 17 7.54 -18.34 25.13
CA GLU A 17 8.82 -18.84 25.65
C GLU A 17 9.59 -17.81 26.52
N GLY A 18 9.02 -16.68 26.81
CA GLY A 18 9.59 -15.70 27.73
C GLY A 18 10.57 -14.69 27.16
N LYS A 19 10.86 -14.71 25.85
CA LYS A 19 11.60 -13.64 25.19
C LYS A 19 10.78 -12.37 25.11
N THR A 20 11.40 -11.22 25.33
CA THR A 20 10.76 -9.91 25.09
C THR A 20 10.73 -9.70 23.59
N GLU A 21 9.55 -9.47 23.02
CA GLU A 21 9.35 -9.19 21.60
C GLU A 21 9.29 -7.67 21.35
N SER A 22 8.60 -6.94 22.23
CA SER A 22 8.59 -5.48 22.20
C SER A 22 8.25 -4.90 23.55
N SER A 23 8.58 -3.62 23.78
CA SER A 23 8.16 -2.89 24.95
C SER A 23 7.78 -1.47 24.62
N TYR A 24 6.83 -0.91 25.35
CA TYR A 24 6.40 0.47 25.22
C TYR A 24 6.21 1.11 26.60
N GLN A 25 6.83 2.26 26.80
CA GLN A 25 6.69 3.06 28.01
C GLN A 25 5.50 4.01 27.90
N LEU A 26 4.39 3.68 28.53
CA LEU A 26 3.26 4.62 28.62
C LEU A 26 3.62 5.78 29.55
N PRO A 27 3.60 7.05 29.06
CA PRO A 27 3.94 8.20 29.88
C PRO A 27 3.01 8.36 31.09
N ALA A 28 3.51 8.98 32.17
CA ALA A 28 2.67 9.42 33.24
C ALA A 28 1.59 10.39 32.74
N ASN A 29 0.36 10.27 33.26
CA ASN A 29 -0.80 11.05 32.84
C ASN A 29 -1.26 10.87 31.38
N ALA A 30 -0.86 9.81 30.71
CA ALA A 30 -1.46 9.45 29.44
C ALA A 30 -2.96 9.19 29.62
N PRO A 31 -3.81 9.64 28.66
CA PRO A 31 -5.24 9.36 28.73
C PRO A 31 -5.52 7.86 28.74
N LEU A 32 -6.53 7.43 29.49
CA LEU A 32 -6.97 6.04 29.53
C LEU A 32 -7.46 5.60 28.15
N GLY A 33 -6.90 4.49 27.65
CA GLY A 33 -7.36 3.82 26.44
C GLY A 33 -6.76 4.33 25.12
N TYR A 34 -5.95 5.42 25.14
CA TYR A 34 -5.25 5.89 23.94
C TYR A 34 -3.96 6.66 24.29
N LEU A 35 -3.03 6.67 23.34
CA LEU A 35 -1.85 7.53 23.32
C LEU A 35 -2.11 8.70 22.39
N ASN A 36 -1.92 9.94 22.89
CA ASN A 36 -2.00 11.13 22.06
C ASN A 36 -0.62 11.49 21.52
N ILE A 37 -0.46 11.42 20.20
CA ILE A 37 0.80 11.71 19.50
C ILE A 37 0.64 13.06 18.79
N PRO A 38 1.37 14.12 19.20
CA PRO A 38 1.34 15.40 18.51
C PRO A 38 1.98 15.27 17.13
N LEU A 39 1.32 15.83 16.11
CA LEU A 39 1.77 15.80 14.72
C LEU A 39 2.15 17.21 14.24
N ASN A 40 3.14 17.30 13.37
CA ASN A 40 3.58 18.53 12.71
C ASN A 40 2.87 18.67 11.36
N ARG A 41 1.64 19.22 11.36
CA ARG A 41 0.86 19.39 10.13
C ARG A 41 1.64 20.23 9.10
N PRO A 42 1.72 19.82 7.81
CA PRO A 42 2.28 20.67 6.75
C PRO A 42 1.53 21.99 6.62
N GLU A 43 2.21 23.01 6.07
CA GLU A 43 1.60 24.31 5.82
C GLU A 43 0.52 24.22 4.73
N ASP A 44 -0.50 25.08 4.85
CA ASP A 44 -1.55 25.21 3.85
C ASP A 44 -0.98 25.72 2.53
N GLY A 45 -1.61 25.36 1.42
CA GLY A 45 -1.13 25.73 0.10
C GLY A 45 -2.21 26.25 -0.82
N THR A 46 -1.78 26.64 -2.03
CA THR A 46 -2.67 27.08 -3.11
C THR A 46 -2.26 26.40 -4.41
N THR A 47 -3.22 25.83 -5.13
CA THR A 47 -2.98 25.19 -6.43
C THR A 47 -2.67 26.23 -7.52
N PRO A 48 -2.13 25.81 -8.69
CA PRO A 48 -1.97 26.71 -9.85
C PRO A 48 -3.29 27.35 -10.32
N SER A 49 -4.44 26.73 -10.06
CA SER A 49 -5.76 27.30 -10.37
C SER A 49 -6.29 28.27 -9.30
N GLY A 50 -5.53 28.53 -8.23
CA GLY A 50 -5.92 29.44 -7.16
C GLY A 50 -6.80 28.81 -6.07
N GLN A 51 -6.96 27.51 -6.04
CA GLN A 51 -7.71 26.81 -4.99
C GLN A 51 -6.81 26.64 -3.75
N ASN A 52 -7.28 27.12 -2.60
CA ASN A 52 -6.61 26.90 -1.32
C ASN A 52 -6.90 25.49 -0.79
N TYR A 53 -5.93 24.90 -0.12
CA TYR A 53 -6.07 23.62 0.54
C TYR A 53 -5.26 23.58 1.85
N PHE A 54 -5.68 22.69 2.74
CA PHE A 54 -5.00 22.37 4.00
C PHE A 54 -4.72 20.87 4.06
N TYR A 55 -3.91 20.43 5.02
CA TYR A 55 -3.56 19.02 5.18
C TYR A 55 -4.33 18.35 6.31
N ALA A 56 -4.68 17.08 6.09
CA ALA A 56 -5.18 16.17 7.09
C ALA A 56 -4.32 14.89 7.12
N PRO A 57 -4.12 14.26 8.30
CA PRO A 57 -3.52 12.94 8.37
C PRO A 57 -4.44 11.93 7.67
N ASN A 58 -3.83 11.01 6.94
CA ASN A 58 -4.53 9.98 6.17
C ASN A 58 -4.00 8.59 6.56
N ASP A 59 -3.56 7.76 5.61
CA ASP A 59 -3.06 6.42 5.89
C ASP A 59 -1.78 6.45 6.72
N ALA A 60 -1.63 5.47 7.60
CA ALA A 60 -0.43 5.26 8.37
C ALA A 60 -0.01 3.79 8.37
N SER A 61 1.29 3.56 8.46
CA SER A 61 1.90 2.26 8.72
C SER A 61 2.89 2.38 9.88
N ILE A 62 3.35 1.27 10.39
CA ILE A 62 4.30 1.23 11.50
C ILE A 62 5.49 0.34 11.14
N GLY A 63 6.65 0.67 11.68
CA GLY A 63 7.86 -0.15 11.59
C GLY A 63 8.91 0.33 12.57
N ASP A 64 9.75 -0.56 13.03
CA ASP A 64 10.95 -0.22 13.80
C ASP A 64 12.01 0.26 12.80
N VAL A 65 12.18 1.57 12.65
CA VAL A 65 13.08 2.14 11.64
C VAL A 65 14.50 2.36 12.16
N ASP A 66 14.73 2.33 13.47
CA ASP A 66 16.05 2.52 14.06
C ASP A 66 16.60 1.29 14.83
N GLY A 67 15.81 0.22 14.95
CA GLY A 67 16.21 -1.04 15.54
C GLY A 67 16.23 -1.01 17.07
N ASP A 68 15.47 -0.08 17.69
CA ASP A 68 15.41 0.05 19.15
C ASP A 68 14.31 -0.81 19.80
N GLY A 69 13.47 -1.46 19.01
CA GLY A 69 12.36 -2.32 19.42
C GLY A 69 11.05 -1.57 19.69
N GLU A 70 11.00 -0.25 19.51
CA GLU A 70 9.77 0.54 19.44
C GLU A 70 9.44 0.82 17.97
N TYR A 71 8.13 0.85 17.64
CA TYR A 71 7.72 1.17 16.28
C TYR A 71 7.55 2.67 16.11
N GLU A 72 8.05 3.19 14.98
CA GLU A 72 7.72 4.50 14.47
C GLU A 72 6.45 4.44 13.62
N ILE A 73 5.83 5.62 13.50
CA ILE A 73 4.63 5.83 12.68
C ILE A 73 5.04 6.53 11.39
N ILE A 74 4.82 5.88 10.28
CA ILE A 74 4.95 6.46 8.94
C ILE A 74 3.55 6.91 8.50
N LEU A 75 3.37 8.23 8.36
CA LEU A 75 2.08 8.88 8.16
C LEU A 75 2.05 9.62 6.83
N LYS A 76 1.06 9.31 6.01
CA LYS A 76 0.75 10.07 4.80
C LYS A 76 -0.17 11.26 5.13
N TRP A 77 0.17 12.43 4.61
CA TRP A 77 -0.63 13.63 4.65
C TRP A 77 -1.32 13.86 3.31
N ASP A 78 -2.65 13.91 3.32
CA ASP A 78 -3.42 14.28 2.14
C ASP A 78 -3.84 15.75 2.18
N PRO A 79 -3.71 16.48 1.06
CA PRO A 79 -4.30 17.80 0.92
C PRO A 79 -5.83 17.68 0.85
N SER A 80 -6.57 18.64 1.41
CA SER A 80 -8.03 18.66 1.47
C SER A 80 -8.71 18.70 0.08
N ASN A 81 -7.94 18.97 -0.97
CA ASN A 81 -8.35 18.93 -2.36
C ASN A 81 -7.81 17.69 -3.11
N ALA A 82 -7.57 16.60 -2.39
CA ALA A 82 -7.32 15.29 -3.00
C ALA A 82 -8.51 14.86 -3.86
N HIS A 83 -8.25 14.21 -4.98
CA HIS A 83 -9.29 13.81 -5.94
C HIS A 83 -9.25 12.31 -6.22
N ASP A 84 -10.40 11.70 -6.39
CA ASP A 84 -10.50 10.38 -7.02
C ASP A 84 -9.98 10.43 -8.47
N ASN A 85 -9.50 9.31 -8.96
CA ASN A 85 -8.97 9.16 -10.32
C ASN A 85 -9.97 9.53 -11.42
N SER A 86 -11.27 9.43 -11.16
CA SER A 86 -12.33 9.80 -12.09
C SER A 86 -12.53 11.32 -12.25
N HIS A 87 -12.09 12.12 -11.26
CA HIS A 87 -12.30 13.57 -11.24
C HIS A 87 -11.10 14.36 -11.77
N ASP A 88 -11.36 15.49 -12.42
CA ASP A 88 -10.35 16.48 -12.78
C ASP A 88 -10.07 17.42 -11.60
N GLY A 89 -8.95 18.12 -11.64
CA GLY A 89 -8.55 19.14 -10.67
C GLY A 89 -7.09 18.97 -10.24
N TYR A 90 -6.43 20.11 -9.97
CA TYR A 90 -5.13 20.13 -9.32
C TYR A 90 -5.28 19.69 -7.87
N THR A 91 -4.28 18.96 -7.37
CA THR A 91 -4.16 18.63 -5.94
C THR A 91 -2.95 19.33 -5.33
N GLY A 92 -2.94 19.49 -4.01
CA GLY A 92 -1.72 19.75 -3.27
C GLY A 92 -0.75 18.57 -3.38
N GLU A 93 0.49 18.78 -2.95
CA GLU A 93 1.52 17.75 -2.89
C GLU A 93 1.25 16.79 -1.73
N VAL A 94 1.63 15.53 -1.88
CA VAL A 94 1.52 14.51 -0.82
C VAL A 94 2.81 14.50 0.00
N TYR A 95 2.68 14.50 1.33
CA TYR A 95 3.82 14.30 2.22
C TYR A 95 3.72 12.95 2.93
N VAL A 96 4.88 12.38 3.21
CA VAL A 96 5.01 11.20 4.07
C VAL A 96 6.00 11.53 5.18
N ASP A 97 5.56 11.39 6.42
CA ASP A 97 6.32 11.71 7.63
C ASP A 97 6.64 10.45 8.42
N CYS A 98 7.74 10.46 9.14
CA CYS A 98 8.05 9.48 10.16
C CYS A 98 8.07 10.12 11.53
N TYR A 99 7.33 9.54 12.48
CA TYR A 99 7.23 10.01 13.86
C TYR A 99 7.58 8.93 14.85
N LYS A 100 8.34 9.31 15.89
CA LYS A 100 8.38 8.51 17.11
C LYS A 100 7.05 8.65 17.88
N LEU A 101 6.74 7.68 18.74
CA LEU A 101 5.55 7.72 19.60
C LEU A 101 5.51 8.94 20.54
N SER A 102 6.64 9.58 20.78
CA SER A 102 6.73 10.87 21.49
C SER A 102 6.21 12.07 20.69
N GLY A 103 5.90 11.91 19.40
CA GLY A 103 5.56 12.98 18.47
C GLY A 103 6.77 13.68 17.84
N LYS A 104 7.99 13.17 18.08
CA LYS A 104 9.19 13.69 17.40
C LYS A 104 9.15 13.30 15.93
N LEU A 105 9.09 14.30 15.06
CA LEU A 105 9.28 14.11 13.61
C LEU A 105 10.75 13.74 13.35
N LEU A 106 10.99 12.61 12.69
CA LEU A 106 12.30 12.18 12.25
C LEU A 106 12.65 12.76 10.87
N TRP A 107 11.73 12.63 9.93
CA TRP A 107 11.88 13.15 8.56
C TRP A 107 10.50 13.38 7.91
N ARG A 108 10.53 14.14 6.82
CA ARG A 108 9.40 14.38 5.91
C ARG A 108 9.88 14.20 4.48
N ILE A 109 9.21 13.35 3.73
CA ILE A 109 9.37 13.20 2.28
C ILE A 109 8.25 14.02 1.61
N ASN A 110 8.61 14.84 0.60
CA ASN A 110 7.63 15.48 -0.26
C ASN A 110 7.59 14.77 -1.60
N LEU A 111 6.46 14.15 -1.96
CA LEU A 111 6.31 13.44 -3.23
C LEU A 111 6.26 14.38 -4.44
N GLY A 112 6.10 15.69 -4.21
CA GLY A 112 6.17 16.70 -5.25
C GLY A 112 4.93 16.77 -6.14
N ARG A 113 4.98 17.72 -7.08
CA ARG A 113 3.85 18.07 -7.96
C ARG A 113 3.49 16.99 -8.99
N ASN A 114 4.40 16.04 -9.25
CA ASN A 114 4.22 14.97 -10.24
C ASN A 114 3.69 13.67 -9.64
N ILE A 115 3.24 13.70 -8.38
CA ILE A 115 2.38 12.70 -7.75
C ILE A 115 1.07 13.39 -7.38
N ARG A 116 -0.04 12.90 -7.95
CA ARG A 116 -1.38 13.42 -7.65
C ARG A 116 -1.87 12.87 -6.31
N ALA A 117 -2.59 13.67 -5.52
CA ALA A 117 -3.19 13.22 -4.27
C ALA A 117 -4.57 12.60 -4.49
N GLY A 118 -4.84 11.49 -3.81
CA GLY A 118 -6.10 10.76 -3.80
C GLY A 118 -5.91 9.33 -3.35
N ALA A 119 -7.00 8.63 -3.10
CA ALA A 119 -7.01 7.32 -2.45
C ALA A 119 -6.18 6.23 -3.17
N HIS A 120 -5.96 6.35 -4.49
CA HIS A 120 -5.37 5.28 -5.28
C HIS A 120 -3.97 5.59 -5.83
N TYR A 121 -3.40 6.77 -5.58
CA TYR A 121 -2.16 7.20 -6.22
C TYR A 121 -0.89 6.81 -5.46
N THR A 122 -0.95 6.80 -4.12
CA THR A 122 0.22 6.61 -3.27
C THR A 122 0.00 5.44 -2.32
N GLN A 123 0.49 4.28 -2.70
CA GLN A 123 0.64 3.13 -1.83
C GLN A 123 2.07 3.13 -1.30
N PHE A 124 2.24 2.87 -0.01
CA PHE A 124 3.56 2.75 0.60
C PHE A 124 3.60 1.56 1.55
N MET A 125 4.76 0.94 1.63
CA MET A 125 5.01 -0.21 2.50
C MET A 125 6.14 0.14 3.45
N VAL A 126 6.01 -0.32 4.69
CA VAL A 126 7.01 -0.17 5.76
C VAL A 126 7.29 -1.56 6.29
N PHE A 127 8.50 -2.05 6.08
CA PHE A 127 8.89 -3.39 6.49
C PHE A 127 10.41 -3.52 6.49
N ASP A 128 10.95 -4.42 7.30
CA ASP A 128 12.36 -4.83 7.27
C ASP A 128 12.53 -5.81 6.10
N PHE A 129 12.85 -5.26 4.91
CA PHE A 129 12.92 -6.05 3.68
C PHE A 129 14.23 -6.80 3.50
N ASP A 130 15.33 -6.37 4.11
CA ASP A 130 16.64 -7.03 4.02
C ASP A 130 17.02 -7.85 5.26
N GLY A 131 16.18 -7.82 6.30
CA GLY A 131 16.36 -8.61 7.51
C GLY A 131 17.44 -8.05 8.45
N ASP A 132 17.78 -6.76 8.36
CA ASP A 132 18.79 -6.13 9.22
C ASP A 132 18.23 -5.68 10.58
N GLY A 133 16.94 -5.82 10.80
CA GLY A 133 16.19 -5.42 12.00
C GLY A 133 15.69 -3.98 11.96
N LYS A 134 15.73 -3.29 10.82
CA LYS A 134 15.21 -1.94 10.62
C LYS A 134 14.34 -1.88 9.39
N ALA A 135 13.20 -1.23 9.52
CA ALA A 135 12.27 -1.14 8.41
C ALA A 135 12.69 -0.10 7.38
N GLU A 136 12.58 -0.45 6.10
CA GLU A 136 12.59 0.48 4.97
C GLU A 136 11.19 0.99 4.69
N VAL A 137 11.12 2.07 3.88
CA VAL A 137 9.88 2.57 3.27
C VAL A 137 9.98 2.46 1.76
N VAL A 138 9.01 1.80 1.14
CA VAL A 138 8.99 1.62 -0.32
C VAL A 138 7.71 2.23 -0.89
N MET A 139 7.85 3.12 -1.89
CA MET A 139 6.70 3.74 -2.55
C MET A 139 7.03 4.25 -3.95
N LYS A 140 5.96 4.52 -4.70
CA LYS A 140 6.04 5.20 -5.99
C LYS A 140 6.48 6.66 -5.82
N THR A 141 7.42 7.09 -6.65
CA THR A 141 7.92 8.46 -6.74
C THR A 141 7.91 8.97 -8.18
N ALA A 142 8.26 10.23 -8.37
CA ALA A 142 8.37 10.87 -9.69
C ALA A 142 9.44 11.97 -9.66
N ASP A 143 9.69 12.59 -10.80
CA ASP A 143 10.51 13.79 -10.89
C ASP A 143 10.03 14.87 -9.90
N GLY A 144 10.98 15.45 -9.17
CA GLY A 144 10.69 16.49 -8.19
C GLY A 144 10.30 15.98 -6.80
N THR A 145 10.27 14.65 -6.56
CA THR A 145 10.17 14.12 -5.20
C THR A 145 11.41 14.50 -4.40
N VAL A 146 11.20 15.01 -3.18
CA VAL A 146 12.27 15.40 -2.25
C VAL A 146 12.31 14.42 -1.11
N ASP A 147 13.42 13.74 -0.91
CA ASP A 147 13.59 12.74 0.15
C ASP A 147 13.74 13.39 1.55
N GLY A 148 13.80 12.56 2.59
CA GLY A 148 13.90 12.99 3.99
C GLY A 148 15.18 13.76 4.32
N THR A 149 16.21 13.73 3.46
CA THR A 149 17.48 14.47 3.59
C THR A 149 17.52 15.75 2.76
N GLY A 150 16.47 16.01 1.96
CA GLY A 150 16.36 17.16 1.08
C GLY A 150 16.94 16.96 -0.32
N LYS A 151 17.32 15.74 -0.70
CA LYS A 151 17.75 15.42 -2.07
C LYS A 151 16.54 15.25 -2.99
N VAL A 152 16.67 15.76 -4.21
CA VAL A 152 15.62 15.62 -5.24
C VAL A 152 15.85 14.36 -6.06
N ILE A 153 14.78 13.60 -6.28
CA ILE A 153 14.74 12.48 -7.21
C ILE A 153 14.35 13.02 -8.59
N GLY A 154 15.14 12.67 -9.60
CA GLY A 154 14.91 13.09 -10.97
C GLY A 154 15.04 14.60 -11.22
N ASP A 155 14.18 15.16 -12.08
CA ASP A 155 14.22 16.57 -12.46
C ASP A 155 13.36 17.44 -11.51
N ALA A 156 14.01 18.30 -10.72
CA ALA A 156 13.35 19.23 -9.79
C ALA A 156 12.44 20.26 -10.48
N GLN A 157 12.64 20.53 -11.76
CA GLN A 157 11.89 21.56 -12.50
C GLN A 157 10.72 20.97 -13.31
N ALA A 158 10.65 19.66 -13.44
CA ALA A 158 9.61 19.00 -14.22
C ALA A 158 8.20 19.26 -13.63
N ASP A 159 7.26 19.52 -14.52
CA ASP A 159 5.82 19.61 -14.20
C ASP A 159 5.02 18.96 -15.32
N TYR A 160 4.50 17.77 -15.06
CA TYR A 160 3.74 16.98 -16.01
C TYR A 160 2.23 17.14 -15.87
N ARG A 161 1.78 18.04 -14.97
CA ARG A 161 0.35 18.32 -14.79
C ARG A 161 -0.22 19.01 -16.01
N ASN A 162 -1.27 18.46 -16.58
CA ASN A 162 -2.03 19.12 -17.64
C ASN A 162 -3.02 20.16 -17.07
N GLU A 163 -3.75 20.85 -17.94
CA GLU A 163 -4.77 21.86 -17.57
C GLU A 163 -5.89 21.31 -16.67
N GLN A 164 -6.15 20.01 -16.73
CA GLN A 164 -7.11 19.32 -15.87
C GLN A 164 -6.50 18.86 -14.55
N GLY A 165 -5.24 19.19 -14.26
CA GLY A 165 -4.52 18.76 -13.05
C GLY A 165 -4.16 17.27 -13.03
N ARG A 166 -4.21 16.58 -14.19
CA ARG A 166 -3.84 15.17 -14.31
C ARG A 166 -2.37 15.03 -14.74
N ILE A 167 -1.78 13.91 -14.36
CA ILE A 167 -0.38 13.57 -14.69
C ILE A 167 -0.44 12.34 -15.60
N LEU A 168 -0.48 12.58 -16.91
CA LEU A 168 -0.65 11.53 -17.93
C LEU A 168 0.65 11.16 -18.63
N THR A 169 1.72 11.90 -18.39
CA THR A 169 3.05 11.73 -18.97
C THR A 169 4.12 11.87 -17.91
N GLY A 170 5.38 11.76 -18.30
CA GLY A 170 6.54 11.83 -17.42
C GLY A 170 6.93 10.46 -16.85
N PRO A 171 8.14 10.35 -16.31
CA PRO A 171 8.64 9.13 -15.70
C PRO A 171 7.94 8.85 -14.38
N GLU A 172 7.85 7.58 -14.05
CA GLU A 172 7.38 7.07 -12.76
C GLU A 172 8.47 6.17 -12.21
N TYR A 173 8.71 6.26 -10.91
CA TYR A 173 9.77 5.50 -10.24
C TYR A 173 9.21 4.70 -9.08
N LEU A 174 9.94 3.66 -8.69
CA LEU A 174 9.81 2.96 -7.42
C LEU A 174 11.07 3.24 -6.61
N THR A 175 10.91 3.76 -5.40
CA THR A 175 12.04 4.15 -4.54
C THR A 175 11.97 3.41 -3.22
N VAL A 176 13.12 2.87 -2.80
CA VAL A 176 13.37 2.37 -1.44
C VAL A 176 14.04 3.48 -0.65
N PHE A 177 13.47 3.80 0.51
CA PHE A 177 13.98 4.81 1.43
C PHE A 177 14.46 4.15 2.72
N ASN A 178 15.57 4.64 3.25
CA ASN A 178 16.01 4.31 4.59
C ASN A 178 14.97 4.77 5.62
N GLY A 179 14.47 3.85 6.43
CA GLY A 179 13.39 4.15 7.37
C GLY A 179 13.76 5.16 8.44
N LEU A 180 15.02 5.18 8.89
CA LEU A 180 15.48 6.11 9.93
C LEU A 180 15.65 7.54 9.43
N THR A 181 16.13 7.72 8.20
CA THR A 181 16.54 9.04 7.67
C THR A 181 15.60 9.57 6.58
N GLY A 182 14.79 8.72 5.97
CA GLY A 182 14.02 9.04 4.78
C GLY A 182 14.87 9.27 3.52
N GLU A 183 16.19 8.95 3.55
CA GLU A 183 17.08 9.06 2.40
C GLU A 183 16.71 8.03 1.33
N ALA A 184 16.62 8.45 0.06
CA ALA A 184 16.44 7.54 -1.06
C ALA A 184 17.70 6.66 -1.24
N MET A 185 17.56 5.35 -0.98
CA MET A 185 18.64 4.36 -1.11
C MET A 185 18.79 3.89 -2.55
N GLN A 186 17.66 3.57 -3.20
CA GLN A 186 17.60 3.22 -4.61
C GLN A 186 16.31 3.69 -5.24
N THR A 187 16.41 4.13 -6.49
CA THR A 187 15.27 4.48 -7.35
C THR A 187 15.42 3.74 -8.67
N ILE A 188 14.37 3.02 -9.07
CA ILE A 188 14.26 2.32 -10.35
C ILE A 188 13.04 2.82 -11.11
N ASP A 189 12.98 2.56 -12.42
CA ASP A 189 11.77 2.82 -13.20
C ASP A 189 10.60 1.97 -12.64
N TYR A 190 9.41 2.57 -12.61
CA TYR A 190 8.22 1.86 -12.13
C TYR A 190 7.77 0.78 -13.13
N VAL A 191 7.50 -0.41 -12.62
CA VAL A 191 7.01 -1.54 -13.43
C VAL A 191 5.57 -1.88 -12.99
N PRO A 192 4.64 -1.98 -13.96
CA PRO A 192 4.82 -1.69 -15.40
C PRO A 192 4.84 -0.18 -15.68
N VAL A 193 5.53 0.21 -16.73
CA VAL A 193 5.44 1.59 -17.25
C VAL A 193 3.99 1.93 -17.63
N ARG A 194 3.61 3.20 -17.49
CA ARG A 194 2.26 3.69 -17.85
C ARG A 194 1.91 3.36 -19.32
N GLY A 195 2.84 3.64 -20.24
CA GLY A 195 2.64 3.38 -21.66
C GLY A 195 1.43 4.08 -22.25
N ASP A 196 0.75 3.43 -23.19
CA ASP A 196 -0.50 3.92 -23.76
C ASP A 196 -1.66 3.78 -22.76
N LEU A 197 -2.28 4.91 -22.43
CA LEU A 197 -3.39 4.97 -21.48
C LEU A 197 -4.60 4.15 -21.95
N MET A 198 -4.86 4.12 -23.28
CA MET A 198 -5.97 3.33 -23.83
C MET A 198 -5.79 1.83 -23.61
N GLY A 199 -4.54 1.37 -23.48
CA GLY A 199 -4.24 -0.01 -23.07
C GLY A 199 -4.66 -0.37 -21.65
N TRP A 200 -4.96 0.66 -20.81
CA TRP A 200 -5.53 0.52 -19.47
C TRP A 200 -7.05 0.72 -19.41
N GLY A 201 -7.69 1.14 -20.52
CA GLY A 201 -9.13 1.26 -20.63
C GLY A 201 -9.71 2.67 -20.70
N ASP A 202 -8.90 3.71 -20.54
CA ASP A 202 -9.32 5.10 -20.75
C ASP A 202 -8.14 6.02 -21.10
N SER A 203 -8.44 7.22 -21.60
CA SER A 203 -7.43 8.22 -21.99
C SER A 203 -7.12 9.24 -20.89
N ARG A 204 -7.71 9.11 -19.70
CA ARG A 204 -7.68 10.11 -18.61
C ARG A 204 -6.88 9.67 -17.40
N GLY A 205 -6.25 8.48 -17.44
CA GLY A 205 -5.51 7.92 -16.33
C GLY A 205 -6.37 7.35 -15.20
N ASN A 206 -7.69 7.28 -15.35
CA ASN A 206 -8.55 6.74 -14.31
C ASN A 206 -8.29 5.25 -14.06
N ARG A 207 -8.01 4.48 -15.11
CA ARG A 207 -7.71 3.04 -14.99
C ARG A 207 -6.23 2.75 -14.76
N SER A 208 -5.34 3.54 -15.38
CA SER A 208 -3.88 3.36 -15.24
C SER A 208 -3.33 3.76 -13.88
N ASP A 209 -3.98 4.71 -13.18
CA ASP A 209 -3.46 5.26 -11.93
C ASP A 209 -4.16 4.66 -10.69
N ARG A 210 -4.50 3.39 -10.77
CA ARG A 210 -5.06 2.56 -9.70
C ARG A 210 -3.95 1.64 -9.18
N PHE A 211 -3.36 1.99 -8.04
CA PHE A 211 -2.23 1.28 -7.46
C PHE A 211 -2.64 0.57 -6.18
N LEU A 212 -2.09 -0.63 -5.98
CA LEU A 212 -2.10 -1.36 -4.72
C LEU A 212 -0.67 -1.83 -4.43
N ALA A 213 -0.40 -2.21 -3.20
CA ALA A 213 0.88 -2.78 -2.81
C ALA A 213 0.72 -3.75 -1.64
N CYS A 214 1.64 -4.68 -1.51
CA CYS A 214 1.73 -5.56 -0.35
C CYS A 214 3.17 -6.02 -0.10
N VAL A 215 3.40 -6.52 1.10
CA VAL A 215 4.54 -7.34 1.46
C VAL A 215 4.09 -8.79 1.40
N ALA A 216 4.86 -9.67 0.78
CA ALA A 216 4.56 -11.09 0.66
C ALA A 216 5.83 -11.93 0.82
N TYR A 217 5.75 -13.05 1.52
CA TYR A 217 6.84 -14.02 1.64
C TYR A 217 6.80 -15.02 0.48
N LEU A 218 7.20 -14.55 -0.71
CA LEU A 218 7.08 -15.31 -1.98
C LEU A 218 8.04 -16.50 -2.09
N ASP A 219 9.00 -16.64 -1.20
CA ASP A 219 9.86 -17.80 -1.05
C ASP A 219 9.72 -18.47 0.34
N GLY A 220 8.72 -18.04 1.11
CA GLY A 220 8.45 -18.54 2.45
C GLY A 220 9.41 -18.07 3.53
N ILE A 221 10.43 -17.26 3.20
CA ILE A 221 11.52 -16.88 4.11
C ILE A 221 11.76 -15.37 4.11
N HIS A 222 11.86 -14.75 2.94
CA HIS A 222 12.22 -13.35 2.79
C HIS A 222 11.01 -12.52 2.33
N PRO A 223 10.82 -11.33 2.89
CA PRO A 223 9.76 -10.44 2.46
C PRO A 223 10.07 -9.85 1.07
N SER A 224 9.11 -9.88 0.18
CA SER A 224 9.17 -9.26 -1.14
C SER A 224 8.27 -8.03 -1.18
N VAL A 225 8.69 -7.01 -1.94
CA VAL A 225 7.90 -5.85 -2.32
C VAL A 225 7.01 -6.23 -3.50
N VAL A 226 5.70 -6.10 -3.40
CA VAL A 226 4.79 -6.30 -4.53
C VAL A 226 4.04 -5.02 -4.83
N MET A 227 4.27 -4.48 -6.04
CA MET A 227 3.59 -3.28 -6.54
C MET A 227 2.58 -3.68 -7.61
N CYS A 228 1.35 -3.18 -7.48
CA CYS A 228 0.26 -3.52 -8.37
C CYS A 228 -0.24 -2.28 -9.10
N ARG A 229 -0.64 -2.44 -10.37
CA ARG A 229 -1.24 -1.39 -11.18
C ARG A 229 -2.42 -1.93 -11.96
N GLY A 230 -3.57 -1.25 -11.83
CA GLY A 230 -4.82 -1.60 -12.50
C GLY A 230 -5.56 -2.75 -11.83
N TYR A 231 -6.89 -2.66 -11.82
CA TYR A 231 -7.78 -3.70 -11.30
C TYR A 231 -9.18 -3.71 -11.94
N TYR A 232 -9.54 -2.65 -12.68
CA TYR A 232 -10.81 -2.60 -13.43
C TYR A 232 -10.73 -3.22 -14.82
N THR A 233 -9.52 -3.29 -15.39
CA THR A 233 -9.24 -3.77 -16.75
C THR A 233 -7.94 -4.55 -16.74
N ARG A 234 -6.89 -4.06 -17.42
CA ARG A 234 -5.55 -4.64 -17.31
C ARG A 234 -5.11 -4.65 -15.85
N THR A 235 -4.58 -5.77 -15.41
CA THR A 235 -4.08 -6.02 -14.06
C THR A 235 -2.63 -6.43 -14.14
N VAL A 236 -1.75 -5.71 -13.44
CA VAL A 236 -0.32 -6.05 -13.39
C VAL A 236 0.16 -6.04 -11.95
N LEU A 237 0.85 -7.09 -11.54
CA LEU A 237 1.56 -7.21 -10.27
C LEU A 237 3.05 -7.42 -10.59
N ALA A 238 3.92 -6.64 -9.95
CA ALA A 238 5.36 -6.76 -10.08
C ALA A 238 5.99 -6.99 -8.70
N ALA A 239 6.72 -8.07 -8.55
CA ALA A 239 7.40 -8.44 -7.33
C ALA A 239 8.89 -8.13 -7.39
N PHE A 240 9.43 -7.67 -6.28
CA PHE A 240 10.85 -7.31 -6.13
C PHE A 240 11.37 -7.79 -4.78
N ASP A 241 12.65 -8.11 -4.74
CA ASP A 241 13.39 -8.42 -3.52
C ASP A 241 14.41 -7.31 -3.24
N TRP A 242 14.48 -6.85 -2.00
CA TRP A 242 15.47 -5.89 -1.54
C TRP A 242 16.57 -6.62 -0.76
N ASP A 243 17.85 -6.39 -1.09
CA ASP A 243 19.00 -7.03 -0.42
C ASP A 243 19.87 -6.00 0.35
N GLY A 244 19.31 -4.85 0.72
CA GLY A 244 20.01 -3.75 1.36
C GLY A 244 20.79 -2.84 0.41
N LYS A 245 20.82 -3.17 -0.90
CA LYS A 245 21.57 -2.42 -1.92
C LYS A 245 20.83 -2.32 -3.24
N GLU A 246 20.16 -3.38 -3.66
CA GLU A 246 19.52 -3.48 -4.97
C GLU A 246 18.12 -4.06 -4.85
N LEU A 247 17.15 -3.38 -5.45
CA LEU A 247 15.78 -3.84 -5.62
C LEU A 247 15.71 -4.68 -6.90
N LYS A 248 15.69 -6.00 -6.76
CA LYS A 248 15.73 -6.96 -7.87
C LYS A 248 14.33 -7.40 -8.23
N GLN A 249 13.95 -7.25 -9.51
CA GLN A 249 12.68 -7.78 -9.99
C GLN A 249 12.69 -9.31 -9.91
N ARG A 250 11.72 -9.89 -9.19
CA ARG A 250 11.52 -11.34 -9.07
C ARG A 250 10.67 -11.85 -10.24
N TRP A 251 9.48 -11.27 -10.44
CA TRP A 251 8.56 -11.59 -11.52
C TRP A 251 7.60 -10.43 -11.82
N VAL A 252 6.93 -10.51 -12.97
CA VAL A 252 5.81 -9.65 -13.34
C VAL A 252 4.68 -10.51 -13.87
N PHE A 253 3.52 -10.43 -13.23
CA PHE A 253 2.26 -10.92 -13.76
C PHE A 253 1.57 -9.81 -14.55
N ASP A 254 1.06 -10.11 -15.72
CA ASP A 254 0.30 -9.17 -16.55
C ASP A 254 -0.87 -9.89 -17.22
N SER A 255 -2.09 -9.41 -16.99
CA SER A 255 -3.30 -9.99 -17.58
C SER A 255 -3.36 -9.88 -19.09
N ASN A 256 -2.50 -9.04 -19.71
CA ASN A 256 -2.35 -8.98 -21.17
C ASN A 256 -1.48 -10.11 -21.75
N ASN A 257 -0.79 -10.89 -20.92
CA ASN A 257 -0.01 -12.02 -21.37
C ASN A 257 -0.90 -13.15 -21.92
N PRO A 258 -0.42 -13.96 -22.86
CA PRO A 258 -1.14 -15.13 -23.35
C PRO A 258 -1.58 -16.04 -22.20
N GLY A 259 -2.86 -16.40 -22.16
CA GLY A 259 -3.44 -17.26 -21.13
C GLY A 259 -3.84 -16.54 -19.82
N CYS A 260 -3.63 -15.22 -19.72
CA CYS A 260 -3.96 -14.46 -18.48
C CYS A 260 -5.15 -13.50 -18.63
N LYS A 261 -5.85 -13.52 -19.78
CA LYS A 261 -6.93 -12.55 -20.08
C LYS A 261 -8.09 -12.58 -19.08
N ASP A 262 -8.39 -13.73 -18.52
CA ASP A 262 -9.51 -13.95 -17.59
C ASP A 262 -9.23 -13.30 -16.21
N TYR A 263 -7.99 -12.87 -15.97
CA TYR A 263 -7.59 -12.12 -14.77
C TYR A 263 -7.81 -10.60 -14.90
N ALA A 264 -8.10 -10.11 -16.11
CA ALA A 264 -8.37 -8.70 -16.34
C ALA A 264 -9.70 -8.28 -15.68
N GLY A 265 -9.68 -7.15 -14.94
CA GLY A 265 -10.89 -6.63 -14.30
C GLY A 265 -11.36 -7.42 -13.07
N GLN A 266 -10.51 -8.26 -12.49
CA GLN A 266 -10.85 -9.10 -11.33
C GLN A 266 -10.35 -8.52 -10.00
N GLY A 267 -9.57 -7.44 -10.01
CA GLY A 267 -9.03 -6.88 -8.78
C GLY A 267 -10.01 -6.00 -8.03
N ASN A 268 -9.85 -5.91 -6.71
CA ASN A 268 -10.62 -5.04 -5.81
C ASN A 268 -9.87 -3.75 -5.48
N HIS A 269 -10.48 -2.87 -4.66
CA HIS A 269 -9.82 -1.69 -4.10
C HIS A 269 -8.77 -2.03 -3.03
N ASN A 270 -8.69 -3.27 -2.61
CA ASN A 270 -7.67 -3.79 -1.72
C ASN A 270 -7.29 -5.23 -2.12
N LEU A 271 -6.26 -5.75 -1.49
CA LEU A 271 -5.78 -7.12 -1.68
C LEU A 271 -5.47 -7.77 -0.32
N ARG A 272 -5.26 -9.08 -0.33
CA ARG A 272 -4.83 -9.84 0.83
C ARG A 272 -3.70 -10.78 0.45
N VAL A 273 -2.89 -11.14 1.43
CA VAL A 273 -1.71 -12.01 1.27
C VAL A 273 -1.77 -13.12 2.30
N GLY A 274 -1.37 -14.31 1.92
CA GLY A 274 -1.21 -15.45 2.81
C GLY A 274 -0.93 -16.73 2.05
N ASP A 275 -0.32 -17.70 2.73
CA ASP A 275 -0.14 -19.07 2.25
C ASP A 275 -1.51 -19.76 2.19
N VAL A 276 -2.14 -19.76 1.01
CA VAL A 276 -3.52 -20.27 0.86
C VAL A 276 -3.56 -21.73 0.42
N ASP A 277 -2.51 -22.25 -0.20
CA ASP A 277 -2.46 -23.62 -0.70
C ASP A 277 -1.61 -24.56 0.19
N GLY A 278 -0.87 -23.99 1.15
CA GLY A 278 -0.14 -24.72 2.18
C GLY A 278 1.24 -25.17 1.75
N ASP A 279 1.86 -24.48 0.79
CA ASP A 279 3.20 -24.80 0.30
C ASP A 279 4.30 -24.04 1.07
N GLY A 280 3.94 -23.08 1.95
CA GLY A 280 4.81 -22.30 2.79
C GLY A 280 5.23 -20.97 2.19
N CYS A 281 4.71 -20.61 1.01
CA CYS A 281 4.89 -19.30 0.38
C CYS A 281 3.56 -18.54 0.36
N ASP A 282 3.63 -17.22 0.23
CA ASP A 282 2.41 -16.39 0.21
C ASP A 282 1.86 -16.24 -1.21
N GLU A 283 0.54 -16.40 -1.36
CA GLU A 283 -0.24 -16.00 -2.54
C GLU A 283 -0.85 -14.61 -2.32
N ILE A 284 -1.20 -13.98 -3.45
CA ILE A 284 -1.84 -12.67 -3.47
C ILE A 284 -3.28 -12.81 -3.95
N ILE A 285 -4.23 -12.63 -3.03
CA ILE A 285 -5.66 -12.56 -3.35
C ILE A 285 -5.96 -11.14 -3.82
N TYR A 286 -6.20 -11.01 -5.12
CA TYR A 286 -6.35 -9.72 -5.81
C TYR A 286 -7.81 -9.40 -6.18
N GLY A 287 -8.75 -9.69 -5.30
CA GLY A 287 -10.19 -9.61 -5.56
C GLY A 287 -10.73 -10.95 -6.02
N SER A 288 -11.41 -10.99 -7.15
CA SER A 288 -11.99 -12.21 -7.75
C SER A 288 -10.95 -13.17 -8.35
N CYS A 289 -9.66 -12.91 -8.17
CA CYS A 289 -8.58 -13.80 -8.60
C CYS A 289 -7.47 -13.91 -7.56
N ALA A 290 -6.61 -14.90 -7.73
CA ALA A 290 -5.39 -15.08 -6.94
C ALA A 290 -4.19 -15.28 -7.86
N ILE A 291 -3.05 -14.72 -7.43
CA ILE A 291 -1.75 -14.87 -8.07
C ILE A 291 -0.85 -15.66 -7.12
N ASP A 292 -0.29 -16.74 -7.65
CA ASP A 292 0.60 -17.65 -6.96
C ASP A 292 1.96 -16.98 -6.66
N HIS A 293 2.65 -17.41 -5.61
CA HIS A 293 3.97 -16.93 -5.18
C HIS A 293 4.99 -16.85 -6.32
N ASN A 294 4.87 -17.67 -7.33
CA ASN A 294 5.76 -17.72 -8.51
C ASN A 294 5.37 -16.74 -9.64
N GLY A 295 4.37 -15.88 -9.43
CA GLY A 295 3.90 -14.89 -10.40
C GLY A 295 3.01 -15.44 -11.49
N LYS A 296 2.46 -16.64 -11.35
CA LYS A 296 1.43 -17.21 -12.23
C LYS A 296 0.05 -17.00 -11.64
N GLY A 297 -0.96 -16.99 -12.50
CA GLY A 297 -2.34 -17.02 -12.03
C GLY A 297 -2.64 -18.34 -11.33
N LEU A 298 -3.16 -18.29 -10.10
CA LEU A 298 -3.59 -19.47 -9.34
C LEU A 298 -5.01 -19.85 -9.76
N TYR A 299 -5.95 -18.92 -9.66
CA TYR A 299 -7.32 -19.06 -10.15
C TYR A 299 -7.95 -17.69 -10.45
N THR A 300 -9.07 -17.71 -11.18
CA THR A 300 -10.01 -16.60 -11.29
C THR A 300 -11.44 -17.12 -11.15
N THR A 301 -12.31 -16.35 -10.48
CA THR A 301 -13.72 -16.67 -10.36
C THR A 301 -14.56 -15.99 -11.45
N GLU A 302 -13.97 -15.08 -12.21
CA GLU A 302 -14.63 -14.28 -13.26
C GLU A 302 -15.82 -13.45 -12.77
N MET A 303 -15.87 -13.15 -11.46
CA MET A 303 -16.95 -12.37 -10.85
C MET A 303 -16.71 -10.85 -10.95
N GLY A 304 -15.55 -10.45 -11.48
CA GLY A 304 -15.21 -9.04 -11.74
C GLY A 304 -14.73 -8.30 -10.50
N HIS A 305 -14.70 -6.99 -10.64
CA HIS A 305 -14.26 -6.05 -9.62
C HIS A 305 -15.20 -6.02 -8.40
N GLY A 306 -14.63 -5.72 -7.24
CA GLY A 306 -15.34 -5.49 -5.99
C GLY A 306 -14.60 -4.52 -5.08
N ASP A 307 -15.21 -4.11 -3.97
CA ASP A 307 -14.67 -3.10 -3.08
C ASP A 307 -13.88 -3.69 -1.91
N ALA A 308 -14.46 -4.66 -1.21
CA ALA A 308 -13.91 -5.15 0.05
C ALA A 308 -13.63 -6.64 -0.01
N ILE A 309 -12.44 -7.01 0.49
CA ILE A 309 -12.00 -8.40 0.54
C ILE A 309 -11.33 -8.70 1.88
N HIS A 310 -11.65 -9.85 2.45
CA HIS A 310 -11.05 -10.35 3.68
C HIS A 310 -10.54 -11.77 3.47
N LEU A 311 -9.36 -12.07 3.98
CA LEU A 311 -8.73 -13.39 3.98
C LEU A 311 -8.43 -13.78 5.42
N THR A 312 -8.98 -14.87 5.89
CA THR A 312 -8.65 -15.44 7.19
C THR A 312 -9.23 -16.86 7.33
N HIS A 313 -8.94 -17.52 8.42
CA HIS A 313 -9.56 -18.78 8.79
C HIS A 313 -10.92 -18.52 9.45
N PHE A 314 -11.94 -18.19 8.64
CA PHE A 314 -13.28 -17.84 9.11
C PHE A 314 -14.01 -19.04 9.75
N ASP A 315 -13.86 -20.24 9.17
CA ASP A 315 -14.50 -21.46 9.63
C ASP A 315 -13.45 -22.43 10.20
N PRO A 316 -13.34 -22.54 11.53
CA PRO A 316 -12.38 -23.43 12.18
C PRO A 316 -12.59 -24.92 11.88
N SER A 317 -13.75 -25.30 11.33
CA SER A 317 -14.05 -26.70 10.93
C SER A 317 -13.48 -27.06 9.55
N ARG A 318 -13.09 -26.06 8.74
CA ARG A 318 -12.50 -26.24 7.41
C ARG A 318 -10.98 -26.14 7.49
N LYS A 319 -10.29 -26.87 6.65
CA LYS A 319 -8.86 -26.73 6.46
C LYS A 319 -8.57 -25.51 5.56
N GLY A 320 -7.50 -24.78 5.84
CA GLY A 320 -7.03 -23.66 5.01
C GLY A 320 -7.77 -22.34 5.28
N LEU A 321 -7.45 -21.34 4.49
CA LEU A 321 -8.01 -20.00 4.57
C LEU A 321 -9.26 -19.86 3.69
N GLN A 322 -10.09 -18.88 4.01
CA GLN A 322 -11.25 -18.53 3.20
C GLN A 322 -11.22 -17.03 2.88
N VAL A 323 -11.88 -16.68 1.78
CA VAL A 323 -12.05 -15.31 1.32
C VAL A 323 -13.51 -14.90 1.45
N TRP A 324 -13.77 -13.75 2.05
CA TRP A 324 -15.02 -13.01 1.90
C TRP A 324 -14.80 -11.84 0.96
N ASP A 325 -15.63 -11.69 -0.06
CA ASP A 325 -15.48 -10.73 -1.14
C ASP A 325 -16.82 -10.09 -1.51
N CYS A 326 -16.86 -8.76 -1.65
CA CYS A 326 -18.03 -8.00 -2.07
C CYS A 326 -17.81 -7.48 -3.49
N HIS A 327 -18.59 -7.99 -4.45
CA HIS A 327 -18.52 -7.63 -5.87
C HIS A 327 -19.43 -6.43 -6.19
N GLU A 328 -18.99 -5.57 -7.11
CA GLU A 328 -19.81 -4.42 -7.56
C GLU A 328 -21.10 -4.85 -8.29
N ASN A 329 -21.09 -6.02 -8.90
CA ASN A 329 -22.24 -6.46 -9.67
C ASN A 329 -23.22 -7.27 -8.81
N LYS A 330 -24.53 -6.99 -8.93
CA LYS A 330 -25.60 -7.66 -8.18
C LYS A 330 -25.76 -9.15 -8.51
N ARG A 331 -25.34 -9.57 -9.70
CA ARG A 331 -25.41 -10.99 -10.10
C ARG A 331 -24.61 -11.85 -9.16
N ASP A 332 -23.41 -11.36 -8.81
CA ASP A 332 -22.45 -12.10 -7.99
C ASP A 332 -22.53 -11.68 -6.52
N GLY A 333 -22.87 -10.44 -6.21
CA GLY A 333 -23.13 -9.96 -4.85
C GLY A 333 -21.92 -10.14 -3.92
N SER A 334 -22.12 -10.80 -2.77
CA SER A 334 -21.04 -11.14 -1.86
C SER A 334 -20.79 -12.63 -1.86
N THR A 335 -19.52 -13.04 -1.89
CA THR A 335 -19.12 -14.45 -1.91
C THR A 335 -18.23 -14.81 -0.73
N TYR A 336 -18.44 -16.01 -0.22
CA TYR A 336 -17.56 -16.71 0.69
C TYR A 336 -16.98 -17.92 -0.02
N ARG A 337 -15.66 -17.98 -0.15
CA ARG A 337 -14.98 -18.98 -0.98
C ARG A 337 -13.75 -19.58 -0.33
N ASP A 338 -13.38 -20.75 -0.76
CA ASP A 338 -12.09 -21.38 -0.45
C ASP A 338 -10.95 -20.55 -1.06
N ALA A 339 -9.94 -20.22 -0.28
CA ALA A 339 -8.88 -19.32 -0.71
C ALA A 339 -7.86 -19.97 -1.65
N ALA A 340 -7.67 -21.30 -1.57
CA ALA A 340 -6.74 -22.03 -2.41
C ALA A 340 -7.28 -22.29 -3.82
N THR A 341 -8.60 -22.49 -3.93
CA THR A 341 -9.22 -22.98 -5.17
C THR A 341 -10.13 -21.96 -5.83
N GLY A 342 -10.60 -20.94 -5.10
CA GLY A 342 -11.64 -20.02 -5.55
C GLY A 342 -13.05 -20.61 -5.55
N GLU A 343 -13.24 -21.85 -5.07
CA GLU A 343 -14.56 -22.49 -4.98
C GLU A 343 -15.51 -21.69 -4.09
N VAL A 344 -16.65 -21.29 -4.62
CA VAL A 344 -17.67 -20.53 -3.88
C VAL A 344 -18.41 -21.50 -2.95
N LEU A 345 -18.26 -21.30 -1.65
CA LEU A 345 -18.87 -22.07 -0.60
C LEU A 345 -20.26 -21.54 -0.21
N PHE A 346 -20.41 -20.20 -0.30
CA PHE A 346 -21.65 -19.51 0.02
C PHE A 346 -21.70 -18.17 -0.75
N GLN A 347 -22.90 -17.73 -1.13
CA GLN A 347 -23.11 -16.50 -1.90
C GLN A 347 -24.39 -15.81 -1.46
N ILE A 348 -24.32 -14.48 -1.33
CA ILE A 348 -25.47 -13.60 -1.16
C ILE A 348 -25.61 -12.77 -2.43
N LYS A 349 -26.61 -13.10 -3.27
CA LYS A 349 -26.91 -12.34 -4.49
C LYS A 349 -27.66 -11.04 -4.17
N ASP A 350 -27.71 -10.13 -5.15
CA ASP A 350 -28.36 -8.81 -5.06
C ASP A 350 -27.74 -7.85 -4.02
N ASN A 351 -26.69 -8.27 -3.34
CA ASN A 351 -25.85 -7.38 -2.55
C ASN A 351 -24.90 -6.60 -3.46
N THR A 352 -24.41 -5.47 -3.01
CA THR A 352 -23.46 -4.66 -3.75
C THR A 352 -22.18 -4.46 -2.92
N ASP A 353 -21.24 -3.73 -3.46
CA ASP A 353 -19.93 -3.36 -2.99
C ASP A 353 -19.82 -2.69 -1.61
N VAL A 354 -20.89 -2.70 -0.84
CA VAL A 354 -20.88 -2.19 0.53
C VAL A 354 -20.57 -3.35 1.45
N GLY A 355 -19.32 -3.47 1.82
CA GLY A 355 -18.86 -4.48 2.75
C GLY A 355 -19.28 -4.23 4.19
#